data_4894b6afe9894c31d59621da3212cd51
#
_entry.id   4894b6afe9894c31d59621da3212cd51
#
_cell.length_a   1.000
_cell.length_b   1.000
_cell.length_c   1.000
_cell.angle_alpha   90.00
_cell.angle_beta   90.00
_cell.angle_gamma   90.00
#
_symmetry.space_group_name_H-M   'P 1'
#
loop_
_entity.id
_entity.type
_entity.pdbx_description
1 polymer ?
#
loop_
_entity_poly.entity_id
_entity_poly.type
_entity_poly.pdbx_seq_one_letter_code
_entity_poly.pdbx_strand_id
1 'polypeptide(L)'
;SFVAWGVSSKVGDIAGGDAVATVGGTSITPQQFDQDFQQGLRRATQRYPDPAQVPPGLRFQVAQQTLARLVTQAAIDKEVEKLGIAVPRAVRDAEVTSMPGFQGVGGNFDKNIYLSVLQSNNLTEAHFLQEVSEDIAKNQLLAAVQANAAPSAELTDLIYAYFNEKRTADVVQLDFSAAPLPPEPPEATLKRFYDNNLSRYTAPEYRRIKAVILSPATIGRSLPVSDADMKKWFDAHKSEFQSEETRSIQVITASKPATADLLGGQWKTGASWDALQAAAKAAGATASELDDTTKDGIPSPELAKAAFSAPMDVVVGPVTEALGVQYVKVTKITPAKNPTLDSMRDTVRTKVGEEKAADLVDTRAQKLQDSLAGGSHIDEIPTDLGAAGVEGTLDAQGNTPDGTPAPLPAAGALRDQIIADAFKSSPKDSVQLLEGPDHAWYAVQVESITKPAAKPFDQVRTGVLADWQHDQQRHTQETAAAKMVSLVKSGQTLQQAAWGSGLQVTRTPPLMRNRPTGKLPAEFSQAVFALKPGEAHMQEASTGFVVMTLGSVEKADPKTDPSGVSDTRTGLSQALTQDFLVIYANALRDAQKPSVNQALIMKLVQQPGE
;
A
#
# COMPACT_ATOMS: atom_id res chain seq x y z
N SER A 1 13.44 18.98 10.00
CA SER A 1 13.82 17.72 10.67
C SER A 1 15.30 17.83 10.98
N PHE A 2 15.64 18.10 12.24
CA PHE A 2 17.03 18.01 12.70
C PHE A 2 17.44 16.54 12.63
N VAL A 3 18.41 16.24 11.79
CA VAL A 3 19.14 14.96 11.85
C VAL A 3 19.87 14.97 13.20
N ALA A 4 19.68 13.94 14.01
CA ALA A 4 20.38 13.80 15.28
C ALA A 4 21.88 13.75 15.01
N TRP A 5 22.58 14.80 15.42
CA TRP A 5 24.03 14.90 15.33
C TRP A 5 24.63 13.99 16.39
N GLY A 6 25.27 12.91 15.92
CA GLY A 6 25.94 11.97 16.80
C GLY A 6 27.19 12.60 17.40
N VAL A 7 27.26 12.63 18.74
CA VAL A 7 28.44 13.08 19.47
C VAL A 7 29.55 12.06 19.31
N SER A 8 30.50 12.32 18.41
CA SER A 8 31.74 11.54 18.37
C SER A 8 32.76 12.13 19.35
N SER A 9 32.70 11.68 20.61
CA SER A 9 33.77 11.99 21.54
C SER A 9 35.02 11.14 21.22
N LYS A 10 36.06 11.78 20.70
CA LYS A 10 37.41 11.21 20.77
C LYS A 10 37.83 11.16 22.24
N VAL A 11 37.50 10.08 22.93
CA VAL A 11 38.19 9.69 24.18
C VAL A 11 39.30 8.74 23.78
N GLY A 12 40.53 9.15 24.10
CA GLY A 12 41.72 8.43 23.75
C GLY A 12 41.76 7.00 24.29
N ASP A 13 42.50 6.16 23.57
CA ASP A 13 43.00 4.84 23.86
C ASP A 13 42.49 4.21 25.17
N ILE A 14 41.42 3.41 25.06
CA ILE A 14 41.12 2.38 26.02
C ILE A 14 41.16 1.05 25.30
N ALA A 15 42.01 0.18 25.77
CA ALA A 15 42.28 -1.14 25.22
C ALA A 15 41.01 -1.96 24.93
N GLY A 16 40.89 -2.42 23.75
CA GLY A 16 40.22 -3.55 23.08
C GLY A 16 39.07 -4.36 23.69
N GLY A 17 38.32 -3.87 24.73
CA GLY A 17 37.27 -4.67 25.38
C GLY A 17 35.84 -4.15 25.28
N ASP A 18 35.63 -2.85 25.12
CA ASP A 18 34.33 -2.19 25.29
C ASP A 18 33.73 -1.62 24.01
N ALA A 19 34.30 -1.85 22.84
CA ALA A 19 33.77 -1.35 21.58
C ALA A 19 32.83 -2.36 20.94
N VAL A 20 31.71 -1.85 20.34
CA VAL A 20 30.78 -2.65 19.54
C VAL A 20 31.44 -3.10 18.24
N ALA A 21 32.22 -2.22 17.63
CA ALA A 21 33.08 -2.55 16.51
C ALA A 21 34.30 -1.61 16.45
N THR A 22 35.34 -2.05 15.75
CA THR A 22 36.53 -1.23 15.46
C THR A 22 36.77 -1.22 13.96
N VAL A 23 36.97 -0.04 13.36
CA VAL A 23 37.12 0.17 11.91
C VAL A 23 38.38 1.01 11.70
N GLY A 24 39.43 0.46 11.09
CA GLY A 24 40.65 1.19 10.82
C GLY A 24 41.26 1.87 12.07
N GLY A 25 41.14 1.25 13.26
CA GLY A 25 41.58 1.82 14.54
C GLY A 25 40.57 2.79 15.21
N THR A 26 39.45 3.12 14.59
CA THR A 26 38.39 3.91 15.20
C THR A 26 37.39 2.98 15.87
N SER A 27 37.07 3.23 17.15
CA SER A 27 36.12 2.43 17.92
C SER A 27 34.70 3.01 17.85
N ILE A 28 33.72 2.14 17.56
CA ILE A 28 32.29 2.43 17.70
C ILE A 28 31.88 2.05 19.11
N THR A 29 31.48 3.04 19.91
CA THR A 29 31.16 2.82 21.33
C THR A 29 29.76 2.19 21.50
N PRO A 30 29.50 1.49 22.62
CA PRO A 30 28.19 0.99 22.98
C PRO A 30 27.12 2.09 23.03
N GLN A 31 27.49 3.26 23.58
CA GLN A 31 26.58 4.40 23.69
C GLN A 31 26.15 4.92 22.31
N GLN A 32 27.10 5.09 21.39
CA GLN A 32 26.81 5.52 20.03
C GLN A 32 25.90 4.51 19.31
N PHE A 33 26.24 3.22 19.44
CA PHE A 33 25.42 2.17 18.83
C PHE A 33 24.01 2.15 19.40
N ASP A 34 23.85 2.23 20.73
CA ASP A 34 22.55 2.18 21.38
C ASP A 34 21.68 3.37 21.00
N GLN A 35 22.21 4.59 21.02
CA GLN A 35 21.48 5.80 20.61
C GLN A 35 20.90 5.65 19.18
N ASP A 36 21.74 5.22 18.25
CA ASP A 36 21.35 5.04 16.85
C ASP A 36 20.40 3.85 16.66
N PHE A 37 20.60 2.79 17.43
CA PHE A 37 19.72 1.63 17.44
C PHE A 37 18.32 1.97 17.95
N GLN A 38 18.22 2.67 19.08
CA GLN A 38 16.93 3.10 19.63
C GLN A 38 16.19 4.06 18.67
N GLN A 39 16.92 4.96 18.03
CA GLN A 39 16.34 5.84 17.01
C GLN A 39 15.84 5.05 15.79
N GLY A 40 16.63 4.09 15.32
CA GLY A 40 16.25 3.20 14.22
C GLY A 40 15.03 2.35 14.58
N LEU A 41 14.98 1.82 15.78
CA LEU A 41 13.88 1.02 16.29
C LEU A 41 12.58 1.84 16.37
N ARG A 42 12.63 3.04 16.94
CA ARG A 42 11.47 3.94 16.95
C ARG A 42 10.92 4.21 15.55
N ARG A 43 11.78 4.49 14.56
CA ARG A 43 11.35 4.71 13.17
C ARG A 43 10.74 3.44 12.54
N ALA A 44 11.32 2.29 12.83
CA ALA A 44 10.84 1.02 12.30
C ALA A 44 9.49 0.61 12.92
N THR A 45 9.31 0.85 14.22
CA THR A 45 8.06 0.53 14.94
C THR A 45 6.91 1.49 14.62
N GLN A 46 7.18 2.74 14.21
CA GLN A 46 6.13 3.67 13.74
C GLN A 46 5.28 3.14 12.58
N ARG A 47 5.76 2.14 11.85
CA ARG A 47 5.01 1.48 10.75
C ARG A 47 4.01 0.45 11.27
N TYR A 48 4.06 0.12 12.55
CA TYR A 48 3.19 -0.87 13.20
C TYR A 48 2.40 -0.17 14.30
N PRO A 49 1.14 0.25 14.03
CA PRO A 49 0.30 0.90 15.02
C PRO A 49 0.05 0.04 16.25
N ASP A 50 0.04 -1.28 16.05
CA ASP A 50 -0.15 -2.26 17.11
C ASP A 50 1.20 -2.93 17.46
N PRO A 51 1.66 -2.85 18.73
CA PRO A 51 2.88 -3.53 19.19
C PRO A 51 2.89 -5.04 18.94
N ALA A 52 1.73 -5.69 18.91
CA ALA A 52 1.59 -7.13 18.63
C ALA A 52 1.93 -7.50 17.18
N GLN A 53 1.86 -6.54 16.25
CA GLN A 53 2.18 -6.74 14.84
C GLN A 53 3.68 -6.54 14.54
N VAL A 54 4.48 -6.15 15.53
CA VAL A 54 5.93 -5.99 15.36
C VAL A 54 6.57 -7.35 15.14
N PRO A 55 7.24 -7.59 13.99
CA PRO A 55 7.86 -8.89 13.72
C PRO A 55 8.89 -9.27 14.81
N PRO A 56 8.89 -10.52 15.29
CA PRO A 56 9.79 -10.95 16.38
C PRO A 56 11.29 -10.71 16.13
N GLY A 57 11.71 -10.61 14.85
CA GLY A 57 13.10 -10.35 14.47
C GLY A 57 13.47 -8.89 14.21
N LEU A 58 12.51 -7.95 14.31
CA LEU A 58 12.71 -6.56 13.90
C LEU A 58 13.86 -5.88 14.67
N ARG A 59 13.94 -6.07 15.99
CA ARG A 59 15.03 -5.51 16.81
C ARG A 59 16.41 -5.95 16.31
N PHE A 60 16.58 -7.23 16.01
CA PHE A 60 17.83 -7.76 15.50
C PHE A 60 18.16 -7.22 14.10
N GLN A 61 17.17 -7.13 13.23
CA GLN A 61 17.33 -6.55 11.89
C GLN A 61 17.76 -5.07 11.96
N VAL A 62 17.12 -4.28 12.81
CA VAL A 62 17.48 -2.87 13.02
C VAL A 62 18.89 -2.75 13.61
N ALA A 63 19.27 -3.61 14.54
CA ALA A 63 20.61 -3.62 15.12
C ALA A 63 21.70 -3.91 14.06
N GLN A 64 21.47 -4.89 13.19
CA GLN A 64 22.38 -5.18 12.08
C GLN A 64 22.49 -4.02 11.09
N GLN A 65 21.37 -3.39 10.74
CA GLN A 65 21.37 -2.21 9.87
C GLN A 65 22.11 -1.04 10.50
N THR A 66 21.90 -0.80 11.80
CA THR A 66 22.61 0.24 12.56
C THR A 66 24.10 -0.01 12.57
N LEU A 67 24.53 -1.23 12.89
CA LEU A 67 25.94 -1.62 12.88
C LEU A 67 26.57 -1.42 11.49
N ALA A 68 25.93 -1.92 10.44
CA ALA A 68 26.43 -1.80 9.08
C ALA A 68 26.60 -0.33 8.68
N ARG A 69 25.65 0.54 9.06
CA ARG A 69 25.70 1.97 8.80
C ARG A 69 26.87 2.63 9.55
N LEU A 70 27.03 2.36 10.85
CA LEU A 70 28.11 2.93 11.65
C LEU A 70 29.50 2.49 11.17
N VAL A 71 29.64 1.21 10.81
CA VAL A 71 30.89 0.68 10.25
C VAL A 71 31.22 1.34 8.91
N THR A 72 30.23 1.51 8.06
CA THR A 72 30.38 2.19 6.75
C THR A 72 30.76 3.65 6.95
N GLN A 73 30.09 4.36 7.86
CA GLN A 73 30.40 5.75 8.20
C GLN A 73 31.84 5.90 8.67
N ALA A 74 32.26 5.07 9.63
CA ALA A 74 33.64 5.09 10.14
C ALA A 74 34.68 4.80 9.04
N ALA A 75 34.37 3.91 8.10
CA ALA A 75 35.26 3.62 6.97
C ALA A 75 35.40 4.82 6.01
N ILE A 76 34.30 5.54 5.74
CA ILE A 76 34.30 6.77 4.94
C ILE A 76 35.11 7.87 5.65
N ASP A 77 34.90 8.06 6.96
CA ASP A 77 35.63 9.03 7.76
C ASP A 77 37.14 8.79 7.70
N LYS A 78 37.55 7.51 7.80
CA LYS A 78 38.95 7.13 7.65
C LYS A 78 39.54 7.42 6.28
N GLU A 79 38.77 7.25 5.24
CA GLU A 79 39.26 7.59 3.88
C GLU A 79 39.37 9.12 3.70
N VAL A 80 38.41 9.90 4.22
CA VAL A 80 38.50 11.37 4.26
C VAL A 80 39.76 11.84 4.98
N GLU A 81 40.05 11.26 6.16
CA GLU A 81 41.26 11.55 6.92
C GLU A 81 42.55 11.20 6.14
N LYS A 82 42.60 10.00 5.57
CA LYS A 82 43.74 9.50 4.77
C LYS A 82 43.99 10.36 3.53
N LEU A 83 42.96 10.83 2.86
CA LEU A 83 43.05 11.69 1.67
C LEU A 83 43.39 13.15 2.04
N GLY A 84 43.30 13.52 3.32
CA GLY A 84 43.59 14.88 3.78
C GLY A 84 42.65 15.93 3.20
N ILE A 85 41.39 15.61 3.02
CA ILE A 85 40.40 16.53 2.46
C ILE A 85 40.19 17.69 3.43
N ALA A 86 40.65 18.87 3.08
CA ALA A 86 40.55 20.07 3.89
C ALA A 86 39.39 20.96 3.43
N VAL A 87 38.55 21.38 4.36
CA VAL A 87 37.41 22.27 4.08
C VAL A 87 37.81 23.72 4.43
N PRO A 88 37.81 24.65 3.47
CA PRO A 88 38.07 26.05 3.72
C PRO A 88 37.03 26.64 4.71
N ARG A 89 37.49 27.53 5.60
CA ARG A 89 36.58 28.18 6.59
C ARG A 89 35.40 28.87 5.89
N ALA A 90 35.62 29.57 4.79
CA ALA A 90 34.56 30.26 4.07
C ALA A 90 33.46 29.31 3.57
N VAL A 91 33.82 28.08 3.14
CA VAL A 91 32.84 27.07 2.70
C VAL A 91 32.04 26.54 3.88
N ARG A 92 32.71 26.23 4.99
CA ARG A 92 32.06 25.79 6.22
C ARG A 92 31.09 26.83 6.77
N ASP A 93 31.57 28.08 6.87
CA ASP A 93 30.78 29.18 7.43
C ASP A 93 29.57 29.52 6.53
N ALA A 94 29.71 29.40 5.21
CA ALA A 94 28.59 29.54 4.27
C ALA A 94 27.55 28.42 4.46
N GLU A 95 27.99 27.18 4.65
CA GLU A 95 27.08 26.05 4.93
C GLU A 95 26.28 26.29 6.22
N VAL A 96 26.97 26.67 7.31
CA VAL A 96 26.32 26.95 8.61
C VAL A 96 25.29 28.07 8.48
N THR A 97 25.63 29.16 7.80
CA THR A 97 24.71 30.30 7.62
C THR A 97 23.53 29.99 6.71
N SER A 98 23.63 28.98 5.84
CA SER A 98 22.55 28.52 4.96
C SER A 98 21.56 27.57 5.64
N MET A 99 21.89 27.00 6.80
CA MET A 99 21.06 26.02 7.50
C MET A 99 19.74 26.65 7.96
N PRO A 100 18.55 26.09 7.57
CA PRO A 100 17.26 26.65 7.92
C PRO A 100 17.00 26.77 9.43
N GLY A 101 17.61 25.88 10.22
CA GLY A 101 17.49 25.88 11.68
C GLY A 101 18.15 27.06 12.39
N PHE A 102 18.97 27.84 11.69
CA PHE A 102 19.68 29.00 12.22
C PHE A 102 19.20 30.33 11.59
N GLN A 103 18.11 30.27 10.83
CA GLN A 103 17.53 31.43 10.18
C GLN A 103 16.45 32.08 11.06
N GLY A 104 16.48 33.39 11.12
CA GLY A 104 15.46 34.21 11.81
C GLY A 104 14.29 34.57 10.91
N VAL A 105 13.43 35.43 11.42
CA VAL A 105 12.30 35.99 10.68
C VAL A 105 12.83 36.79 9.50
N GLY A 106 12.61 36.29 8.30
CA GLY A 106 13.14 36.87 7.05
C GLY A 106 14.17 36.03 6.32
N GLY A 107 14.45 34.81 6.82
CA GLY A 107 15.29 33.83 6.10
C GLY A 107 16.80 34.09 6.13
N ASN A 108 17.28 35.01 6.96
CA ASN A 108 18.69 35.28 7.16
C ASN A 108 19.20 34.59 8.42
N PHE A 109 20.50 34.25 8.42
CA PHE A 109 21.18 33.68 9.59
C PHE A 109 21.03 34.58 10.82
N ASP A 110 20.61 33.99 11.96
CA ASP A 110 20.49 34.65 13.26
C ASP A 110 21.43 33.99 14.26
N LYS A 111 22.43 34.75 14.70
CA LYS A 111 23.45 34.29 15.64
C LYS A 111 22.86 33.87 16.99
N ASN A 112 21.77 34.51 17.45
CA ASN A 112 21.15 34.17 18.73
C ASN A 112 20.43 32.83 18.65
N ILE A 113 19.72 32.59 17.55
CA ILE A 113 19.09 31.29 17.28
C ILE A 113 20.17 30.22 17.19
N TYR A 114 21.26 30.46 16.44
CA TYR A 114 22.38 29.54 16.32
C TYR A 114 22.95 29.16 17.69
N LEU A 115 23.30 30.13 18.53
CA LEU A 115 23.86 29.89 19.87
C LEU A 115 22.86 29.17 20.79
N SER A 116 21.58 29.55 20.75
CA SER A 116 20.52 28.90 21.52
C SER A 116 20.33 27.43 21.13
N VAL A 117 20.38 27.11 19.83
CA VAL A 117 20.27 25.74 19.33
C VAL A 117 21.48 24.92 19.77
N LEU A 118 22.70 25.46 19.70
CA LEU A 118 23.88 24.76 20.20
C LEU A 118 23.78 24.47 21.70
N GLN A 119 23.38 25.47 22.48
CA GLN A 119 23.24 25.33 23.93
C GLN A 119 22.15 24.30 24.29
N SER A 120 21.01 24.32 23.64
CA SER A 120 19.92 23.36 23.88
C SER A 120 20.30 21.91 23.53
N ASN A 121 21.28 21.74 22.64
CA ASN A 121 21.81 20.41 22.25
C ASN A 121 23.13 20.08 22.97
N ASN A 122 23.57 20.85 23.96
CA ASN A 122 24.84 20.69 24.70
C ASN A 122 26.08 20.65 23.80
N LEU A 123 26.09 21.40 22.69
CA LEU A 123 27.18 21.47 21.73
C LEU A 123 28.03 22.73 21.94
N THR A 124 29.34 22.59 21.87
CA THR A 124 30.23 23.76 21.75
C THR A 124 30.33 24.16 20.28
N GLU A 125 30.51 25.47 20.03
CA GLU A 125 30.68 25.99 18.66
C GLU A 125 31.85 25.33 17.95
N ALA A 126 32.99 25.13 18.61
CA ALA A 126 34.16 24.48 18.03
C ALA A 126 33.88 23.06 17.58
N HIS A 127 33.16 22.29 18.40
CA HIS A 127 32.79 20.90 18.05
C HIS A 127 31.80 20.86 16.90
N PHE A 128 30.78 21.69 16.92
CA PHE A 128 29.80 21.80 15.83
C PHE A 128 30.46 22.18 14.50
N LEU A 129 31.34 23.17 14.50
CA LEU A 129 32.05 23.59 13.28
C LEU A 129 33.00 22.50 12.75
N GLN A 130 33.59 21.68 13.65
CA GLN A 130 34.36 20.51 13.23
C GLN A 130 33.48 19.47 12.57
N GLU A 131 32.34 19.11 13.15
CA GLU A 131 31.39 18.16 12.58
C GLU A 131 30.90 18.62 11.20
N VAL A 132 30.54 19.89 11.06
CA VAL A 132 30.14 20.47 9.75
C VAL A 132 31.28 20.33 8.72
N SER A 133 32.53 20.57 9.14
CA SER A 133 33.68 20.40 8.23
C SER A 133 33.87 18.94 7.82
N GLU A 134 33.72 18.00 8.75
CA GLU A 134 33.79 16.56 8.47
C GLU A 134 32.69 16.12 7.50
N ASP A 135 31.46 16.61 7.69
CA ASP A 135 30.33 16.29 6.79
C ASP A 135 30.52 16.87 5.38
N ILE A 136 31.03 18.10 5.27
CA ILE A 136 31.36 18.69 3.97
C ILE A 136 32.45 17.86 3.27
N ALA A 137 33.49 17.44 4.00
CA ALA A 137 34.57 16.63 3.43
C ALA A 137 34.06 15.26 2.94
N LYS A 138 33.19 14.60 3.71
CA LYS A 138 32.50 13.36 3.30
C LYS A 138 31.68 13.57 2.04
N ASN A 139 30.86 14.62 2.03
CA ASN A 139 30.03 14.94 0.87
C ASN A 139 30.86 15.23 -0.38
N GLN A 140 32.01 15.90 -0.24
CA GLN A 140 32.94 16.13 -1.35
C GLN A 140 33.54 14.82 -1.88
N LEU A 141 33.94 13.90 -0.98
CA LEU A 141 34.42 12.58 -1.37
C LEU A 141 33.38 11.79 -2.13
N LEU A 142 32.16 11.72 -1.56
CA LEU A 142 31.06 10.97 -2.17
C LEU A 142 30.60 11.62 -3.51
N ALA A 143 30.55 12.95 -3.57
CA ALA A 143 30.24 13.67 -4.80
C ALA A 143 31.29 13.40 -5.91
N ALA A 144 32.57 13.29 -5.57
CA ALA A 144 33.61 12.91 -6.53
C ALA A 144 33.41 11.49 -7.09
N VAL A 145 32.97 10.55 -6.25
CA VAL A 145 32.62 9.18 -6.69
C VAL A 145 31.40 9.18 -7.61
N GLN A 146 30.45 10.05 -7.36
CA GLN A 146 29.22 10.19 -8.15
C GLN A 146 29.42 10.91 -9.48
N ALA A 147 30.39 11.83 -9.57
CA ALA A 147 30.55 12.78 -10.68
C ALA A 147 30.64 12.14 -12.07
N ASN A 148 31.07 10.87 -12.16
CA ASN A 148 31.22 10.14 -13.42
C ASN A 148 30.22 8.98 -13.60
N ALA A 149 29.15 8.93 -12.81
CA ALA A 149 28.13 7.90 -12.89
C ALA A 149 27.15 8.14 -14.06
N ALA A 150 27.68 8.40 -15.25
CA ALA A 150 26.87 8.57 -16.45
C ALA A 150 26.90 7.29 -17.31
N PRO A 151 25.74 6.77 -17.74
CA PRO A 151 25.69 5.65 -18.66
C PRO A 151 26.22 6.08 -20.04
N SER A 152 26.82 5.14 -20.79
CA SER A 152 27.16 5.42 -22.18
C SER A 152 25.91 5.67 -23.03
N ALA A 153 26.06 6.36 -24.16
CA ALA A 153 24.94 6.57 -25.07
C ALA A 153 24.38 5.25 -25.57
N GLU A 154 25.25 4.29 -25.92
CA GLU A 154 24.88 2.98 -26.43
C GLU A 154 24.09 2.17 -25.39
N LEU A 155 24.49 2.20 -24.13
CA LEU A 155 23.73 1.54 -23.03
C LEU A 155 22.36 2.20 -22.85
N THR A 156 22.31 3.53 -22.88
CA THR A 156 21.06 4.28 -22.76
C THR A 156 20.10 3.92 -23.90
N ASP A 157 20.59 3.92 -25.13
CA ASP A 157 19.81 3.59 -26.33
C ASP A 157 19.29 2.14 -26.28
N LEU A 158 20.14 1.20 -25.85
CA LEU A 158 19.76 -0.20 -25.69
C LEU A 158 18.66 -0.39 -24.65
N ILE A 159 18.81 0.23 -23.49
CA ILE A 159 17.83 0.15 -22.39
C ILE A 159 16.52 0.84 -22.80
N TYR A 160 16.60 2.02 -23.43
CA TYR A 160 15.44 2.70 -23.97
C TYR A 160 14.69 1.81 -24.97
N ALA A 161 15.40 1.26 -25.96
CA ALA A 161 14.80 0.39 -26.96
C ALA A 161 14.17 -0.88 -26.36
N TYR A 162 14.82 -1.45 -25.35
CA TYR A 162 14.32 -2.63 -24.65
C TYR A 162 13.00 -2.39 -23.90
N PHE A 163 12.91 -1.31 -23.14
CA PHE A 163 11.71 -1.02 -22.33
C PHE A 163 10.56 -0.41 -23.13
N ASN A 164 10.87 0.27 -24.24
CA ASN A 164 9.87 0.90 -25.10
C ASN A 164 9.52 0.07 -26.35
N GLU A 165 10.07 -1.16 -26.48
CA GLU A 165 9.64 -2.12 -27.50
C GLU A 165 8.15 -2.43 -27.29
N LYS A 166 7.37 -2.35 -28.36
CA LYS A 166 5.96 -2.70 -28.36
C LYS A 166 5.75 -4.01 -29.08
N ARG A 167 4.91 -4.86 -28.53
CA ARG A 167 4.50 -6.12 -29.16
C ARG A 167 2.99 -6.21 -29.22
N THR A 168 2.46 -6.74 -30.30
CA THR A 168 1.08 -7.21 -30.37
C THR A 168 1.07 -8.72 -30.34
N ALA A 169 -0.01 -9.31 -29.84
CA ALA A 169 -0.26 -10.73 -29.93
C ALA A 169 -1.58 -10.98 -30.67
N ASP A 170 -1.61 -12.03 -31.46
CA ASP A 170 -2.85 -12.60 -31.95
C ASP A 170 -3.31 -13.64 -30.91
N VAL A 171 -4.55 -13.53 -30.44
CA VAL A 171 -5.06 -14.32 -29.31
C VAL A 171 -6.39 -14.98 -29.66
N VAL A 172 -6.59 -16.17 -29.10
CA VAL A 172 -7.86 -16.89 -29.08
C VAL A 172 -8.20 -17.18 -27.63
N GLN A 173 -9.41 -16.83 -27.23
CA GLN A 173 -9.93 -17.12 -25.89
C GLN A 173 -10.85 -18.35 -25.97
N LEU A 174 -10.62 -19.29 -25.06
CA LEU A 174 -11.36 -20.53 -24.90
C LEU A 174 -12.01 -20.52 -23.52
N ASP A 175 -13.20 -19.98 -23.42
CA ASP A 175 -13.93 -19.90 -22.14
C ASP A 175 -14.36 -21.29 -21.69
N PHE A 176 -14.22 -21.63 -20.41
CA PHE A 176 -14.62 -22.92 -19.87
C PHE A 176 -16.09 -23.23 -20.14
N SER A 177 -16.95 -22.24 -19.94
CA SER A 177 -18.39 -22.35 -20.16
C SER A 177 -18.81 -22.53 -21.63
N ALA A 178 -17.91 -22.27 -22.60
CA ALA A 178 -18.18 -22.53 -24.01
C ALA A 178 -18.06 -24.00 -24.36
N ALA A 179 -17.39 -24.82 -23.53
CA ALA A 179 -17.41 -26.25 -23.71
C ALA A 179 -18.79 -26.81 -23.34
N PRO A 180 -19.29 -27.82 -24.10
CA PRO A 180 -20.56 -28.47 -23.79
C PRO A 180 -20.56 -28.96 -22.33
N LEU A 181 -21.66 -28.74 -21.63
CA LEU A 181 -21.83 -29.29 -20.29
C LEU A 181 -21.91 -30.83 -20.39
N PRO A 182 -20.99 -31.57 -19.77
CA PRO A 182 -21.03 -33.00 -19.85
C PRO A 182 -22.26 -33.55 -19.09
N PRO A 183 -22.85 -34.65 -19.59
CA PRO A 183 -23.92 -35.33 -18.88
C PRO A 183 -23.44 -35.82 -17.51
N GLU A 184 -24.37 -36.08 -16.62
CA GLU A 184 -24.06 -36.64 -15.31
C GLU A 184 -23.36 -38.01 -15.49
N PRO A 185 -22.18 -38.20 -14.86
CA PRO A 185 -21.46 -39.47 -14.96
C PRO A 185 -22.04 -40.49 -13.97
N PRO A 186 -21.64 -41.78 -14.08
CA PRO A 186 -21.97 -42.77 -13.07
C PRO A 186 -21.53 -42.32 -11.67
N GLU A 187 -22.34 -42.66 -10.65
CA GLU A 187 -22.11 -42.26 -9.26
C GLU A 187 -20.71 -42.63 -8.74
N ALA A 188 -20.19 -43.77 -9.16
CA ALA A 188 -18.82 -44.20 -8.82
C ALA A 188 -17.75 -43.21 -9.30
N THR A 189 -18.00 -42.49 -10.40
CA THR A 189 -17.10 -41.44 -10.90
C THR A 189 -17.17 -40.20 -10.04
N LEU A 190 -18.38 -39.79 -9.63
CA LEU A 190 -18.56 -38.65 -8.72
C LEU A 190 -17.96 -38.95 -7.34
N LYS A 191 -18.14 -40.15 -6.81
CA LYS A 191 -17.53 -40.55 -5.54
C LYS A 191 -16.01 -40.51 -5.60
N ARG A 192 -15.41 -40.99 -6.68
CA ARG A 192 -13.96 -40.90 -6.88
C ARG A 192 -13.48 -39.47 -7.02
N PHE A 193 -14.23 -38.59 -7.70
CA PHE A 193 -13.91 -37.18 -7.80
C PHE A 193 -13.99 -36.49 -6.40
N TYR A 194 -15.02 -36.78 -5.63
CA TYR A 194 -15.16 -36.33 -4.25
C TYR A 194 -13.98 -36.80 -3.39
N ASP A 195 -13.63 -38.09 -3.43
CA ASP A 195 -12.53 -38.64 -2.65
C ASP A 195 -11.18 -37.99 -3.00
N ASN A 196 -10.95 -37.70 -4.28
CA ASN A 196 -9.73 -37.05 -4.75
C ASN A 196 -9.68 -35.54 -4.40
N ASN A 197 -10.84 -34.93 -4.09
CA ASN A 197 -10.97 -33.51 -3.78
C ASN A 197 -11.58 -33.26 -2.39
N LEU A 198 -11.35 -34.18 -1.44
CA LEU A 198 -11.98 -34.16 -0.12
C LEU A 198 -11.81 -32.81 0.62
N SER A 199 -10.70 -32.13 0.41
CA SER A 199 -10.43 -30.82 1.01
C SER A 199 -11.46 -29.76 0.62
N ARG A 200 -12.02 -29.82 -0.58
CA ARG A 200 -13.09 -28.91 -1.06
C ARG A 200 -14.41 -29.11 -0.33
N TYR A 201 -14.64 -30.34 0.14
CA TYR A 201 -15.90 -30.79 0.76
C TYR A 201 -15.74 -31.00 2.26
N THR A 202 -14.64 -30.57 2.85
CA THR A 202 -14.38 -30.66 4.27
C THR A 202 -14.91 -29.41 4.96
N ALA A 203 -15.79 -29.59 5.93
CA ALA A 203 -16.20 -28.51 6.82
C ALA A 203 -14.99 -28.06 7.65
N PRO A 204 -14.79 -26.75 7.87
CA PRO A 204 -13.71 -26.27 8.71
C PRO A 204 -13.89 -26.71 10.17
N GLU A 205 -12.89 -26.44 11.01
CA GLU A 205 -13.05 -26.55 12.45
C GLU A 205 -14.08 -25.52 12.91
N TYR A 206 -15.05 -25.96 13.71
CA TYR A 206 -15.97 -25.06 14.38
C TYR A 206 -15.75 -25.10 15.89
N ARG A 207 -15.87 -23.93 16.52
CA ARG A 207 -15.84 -23.78 17.97
C ARG A 207 -17.14 -23.19 18.44
N ARG A 208 -17.74 -23.86 19.42
CA ARG A 208 -18.86 -23.30 20.20
C ARG A 208 -18.24 -22.47 21.30
N ILE A 209 -18.58 -21.20 21.33
CA ILE A 209 -18.02 -20.24 22.28
C ILE A 209 -19.13 -19.53 23.04
N LYS A 210 -18.80 -19.12 24.26
CA LYS A 210 -19.44 -18.03 24.97
C LYS A 210 -18.47 -16.88 25.07
N ALA A 211 -18.94 -15.68 24.83
CA ALA A 211 -18.12 -14.49 25.00
C ALA A 211 -18.90 -13.39 25.70
N VAL A 212 -18.19 -12.58 26.45
CA VAL A 212 -18.69 -11.34 27.03
C VAL A 212 -17.81 -10.21 26.53
N ILE A 213 -18.44 -9.14 26.10
CA ILE A 213 -17.76 -7.99 25.50
C ILE A 213 -18.22 -6.74 26.22
N LEU A 214 -17.26 -5.98 26.72
CA LEU A 214 -17.43 -4.70 27.39
C LEU A 214 -16.68 -3.65 26.61
N SER A 215 -17.40 -2.72 26.04
CA SER A 215 -16.81 -1.66 25.18
C SER A 215 -17.61 -0.37 25.33
N PRO A 216 -17.09 0.77 24.87
CA PRO A 216 -17.89 1.99 24.79
C PRO A 216 -19.21 1.75 24.05
N ALA A 217 -19.21 0.95 23.00
CA ALA A 217 -20.41 0.64 22.22
C ALA A 217 -21.44 -0.19 22.99
N THR A 218 -21.01 -1.20 23.75
CA THR A 218 -21.93 -2.04 24.54
C THR A 218 -22.50 -1.29 25.74
N ILE A 219 -21.65 -0.58 26.46
CA ILE A 219 -22.06 0.26 27.61
C ILE A 219 -22.97 1.40 27.14
N GLY A 220 -22.60 2.08 26.05
CA GLY A 220 -23.32 3.25 25.54
C GLY A 220 -24.77 2.96 25.15
N ARG A 221 -25.07 1.71 24.73
CA ARG A 221 -26.46 1.27 24.46
C ARG A 221 -27.35 1.31 25.69
N SER A 222 -26.78 1.03 26.87
CA SER A 222 -27.51 1.00 28.15
C SER A 222 -27.59 2.35 28.84
N LEU A 223 -26.79 3.35 28.42
CA LEU A 223 -26.76 4.66 29.04
C LEU A 223 -27.93 5.55 28.59
N PRO A 224 -28.48 6.37 29.49
CA PRO A 224 -29.45 7.37 29.10
C PRO A 224 -28.78 8.50 28.31
N VAL A 225 -29.31 8.79 27.14
CA VAL A 225 -28.87 9.90 26.27
C VAL A 225 -30.03 10.87 26.10
N SER A 226 -29.88 12.11 26.57
CA SER A 226 -30.91 13.13 26.43
C SER A 226 -30.89 13.79 25.06
N ASP A 227 -32.02 14.37 24.66
CA ASP A 227 -32.13 15.15 23.43
C ASP A 227 -31.18 16.38 23.46
N ALA A 228 -30.94 16.95 24.63
CA ALA A 228 -30.00 18.05 24.80
C ALA A 228 -28.54 17.62 24.51
N ASP A 229 -28.14 16.43 24.98
CA ASP A 229 -26.82 15.87 24.70
C ASP A 229 -26.65 15.57 23.21
N MET A 230 -27.66 14.97 22.61
CA MET A 230 -27.66 14.68 21.17
C MET A 230 -27.54 15.95 20.33
N LYS A 231 -28.31 17.00 20.71
CA LYS A 231 -28.24 18.28 20.02
C LYS A 231 -26.86 18.94 20.16
N LYS A 232 -26.31 18.97 21.37
CA LYS A 232 -24.99 19.54 21.64
C LYS A 232 -23.91 18.82 20.82
N TRP A 233 -23.95 17.51 20.80
CA TRP A 233 -22.98 16.69 20.06
C TRP A 233 -23.13 16.90 18.54
N PHE A 234 -24.35 16.85 18.02
CA PHE A 234 -24.62 17.07 16.60
C PHE A 234 -24.17 18.44 16.12
N ASP A 235 -24.45 19.49 16.90
CA ASP A 235 -24.05 20.86 16.55
C ASP A 235 -22.52 21.01 16.54
N ALA A 236 -21.79 20.29 17.41
CA ALA A 236 -20.32 20.28 17.45
C ALA A 236 -19.69 19.50 16.27
N HIS A 237 -20.35 18.44 15.77
CA HIS A 237 -19.82 17.55 14.74
C HIS A 237 -20.54 17.70 13.39
N LYS A 238 -21.36 18.73 13.24
CA LYS A 238 -22.20 18.94 12.07
C LYS A 238 -21.39 18.97 10.76
N SER A 239 -20.21 19.57 10.78
CA SER A 239 -19.31 19.64 9.62
C SER A 239 -18.84 18.28 9.11
N GLU A 240 -18.79 17.25 9.97
CA GLU A 240 -18.37 15.90 9.59
C GLU A 240 -19.41 15.18 8.72
N PHE A 241 -20.67 15.59 8.82
CA PHE A 241 -21.81 15.00 8.11
C PHE A 241 -22.26 15.83 6.91
N GLN A 242 -21.74 17.05 6.78
CA GLN A 242 -22.05 17.93 5.67
C GLN A 242 -21.08 17.71 4.52
N SER A 243 -21.58 17.75 3.31
CA SER A 243 -20.77 17.85 2.11
C SER A 243 -21.37 18.88 1.16
N GLU A 244 -20.51 19.64 0.53
CA GLU A 244 -20.91 20.54 -0.55
C GLU A 244 -21.31 19.73 -1.80
N GLU A 245 -22.07 20.37 -2.68
CA GLU A 245 -22.32 19.81 -4.00
C GLU A 245 -21.00 19.74 -4.77
N THR A 246 -20.70 18.57 -5.34
CA THR A 246 -19.57 18.41 -6.26
C THR A 246 -20.05 18.02 -7.64
N ARG A 247 -19.29 18.44 -8.65
CA ARG A 247 -19.56 18.08 -10.05
C ARG A 247 -18.29 17.58 -10.73
N SER A 248 -18.41 16.55 -11.55
CA SER A 248 -17.38 16.20 -12.52
C SER A 248 -17.71 16.90 -13.82
N ILE A 249 -16.72 17.57 -14.38
CA ILE A 249 -16.89 18.39 -15.58
C ILE A 249 -15.80 18.11 -16.61
N GLN A 250 -16.18 18.19 -17.87
CA GLN A 250 -15.29 18.24 -19.02
C GLN A 250 -15.27 19.65 -19.56
N VAL A 251 -14.08 20.17 -19.87
CA VAL A 251 -13.88 21.56 -20.30
C VAL A 251 -13.01 21.60 -21.55
N ILE A 252 -13.45 22.33 -22.57
CA ILE A 252 -12.64 22.70 -23.71
C ILE A 252 -12.30 24.19 -23.60
N THR A 253 -11.03 24.53 -23.66
CA THR A 253 -10.54 25.90 -23.59
C THR A 253 -9.72 26.22 -24.84
N ALA A 254 -10.05 27.29 -25.55
CA ALA A 254 -9.29 27.78 -26.69
C ALA A 254 -9.05 29.29 -26.57
N SER A 255 -7.82 29.71 -26.88
CA SER A 255 -7.46 31.15 -26.91
C SER A 255 -8.15 31.92 -28.03
N LYS A 256 -8.49 31.24 -29.13
CA LYS A 256 -9.21 31.82 -30.28
C LYS A 256 -10.70 31.48 -30.20
N PRO A 257 -11.60 32.49 -30.16
CA PRO A 257 -13.06 32.24 -30.10
C PRO A 257 -13.56 31.31 -31.21
N ALA A 258 -13.13 31.52 -32.45
CA ALA A 258 -13.55 30.67 -33.59
C ALA A 258 -13.17 29.18 -33.41
N THR A 259 -12.03 28.88 -32.77
CA THR A 259 -11.64 27.51 -32.46
C THR A 259 -12.51 26.92 -31.35
N ALA A 260 -12.80 27.70 -30.31
CA ALA A 260 -13.68 27.27 -29.22
C ALA A 260 -15.10 26.96 -29.76
N ASP A 261 -15.65 27.86 -30.60
CA ASP A 261 -16.99 27.71 -31.17
C ASP A 261 -17.09 26.49 -32.10
N LEU A 262 -16.03 26.21 -32.88
CA LEU A 262 -15.95 25.01 -33.71
C LEU A 262 -15.99 23.72 -32.85
N LEU A 263 -15.13 23.64 -31.84
CA LEU A 263 -15.07 22.47 -30.96
C LEU A 263 -16.33 22.33 -30.10
N GLY A 264 -16.83 23.43 -29.55
CA GLY A 264 -18.08 23.47 -28.80
C GLY A 264 -19.30 23.09 -29.66
N GLY A 265 -19.30 23.49 -30.94
CA GLY A 265 -20.32 23.07 -31.91
C GLY A 265 -20.30 21.58 -32.20
N GLN A 266 -19.10 21.01 -32.43
CA GLN A 266 -18.92 19.56 -32.59
C GLN A 266 -19.40 18.80 -31.35
N TRP A 267 -19.10 19.33 -30.17
CA TRP A 267 -19.52 18.73 -28.92
C TRP A 267 -21.02 18.74 -28.73
N LYS A 268 -21.67 19.87 -29.02
CA LYS A 268 -23.14 20.01 -29.00
C LYS A 268 -23.83 19.10 -29.99
N THR A 269 -23.19 18.74 -31.10
CA THR A 269 -23.73 17.79 -32.11
C THR A 269 -23.38 16.34 -31.84
N GLY A 270 -22.73 16.01 -30.67
CA GLY A 270 -22.56 14.64 -30.19
C GLY A 270 -21.18 14.04 -30.46
N ALA A 271 -20.16 14.84 -30.76
CA ALA A 271 -18.77 14.32 -30.84
C ALA A 271 -18.34 13.67 -29.51
N SER A 272 -17.65 12.53 -29.60
CA SER A 272 -17.14 11.84 -28.42
C SER A 272 -16.03 12.65 -27.75
N TRP A 273 -15.85 12.46 -26.44
CA TRP A 273 -14.83 13.18 -25.70
C TRP A 273 -13.41 12.90 -26.23
N ASP A 274 -13.10 11.65 -26.55
CA ASP A 274 -11.79 11.27 -27.12
C ASP A 274 -11.52 11.97 -28.45
N ALA A 275 -12.54 12.07 -29.31
CA ALA A 275 -12.44 12.80 -30.58
C ALA A 275 -12.20 14.29 -30.35
N LEU A 276 -12.88 14.87 -29.35
CA LEU A 276 -12.71 16.29 -28.99
C LEU A 276 -11.34 16.57 -28.36
N GLN A 277 -10.80 15.69 -27.55
CA GLN A 277 -9.44 15.79 -27.02
C GLN A 277 -8.41 15.81 -28.16
N ALA A 278 -8.55 14.90 -29.13
CA ALA A 278 -7.67 14.86 -30.31
C ALA A 278 -7.81 16.14 -31.17
N ALA A 279 -9.05 16.59 -31.40
CA ALA A 279 -9.33 17.80 -32.18
C ALA A 279 -8.82 19.08 -31.47
N ALA A 280 -9.00 19.18 -30.16
CA ALA A 280 -8.50 20.28 -29.34
C ALA A 280 -6.97 20.36 -29.42
N LYS A 281 -6.28 19.23 -29.24
CA LYS A 281 -4.82 19.16 -29.36
C LYS A 281 -4.34 19.59 -30.74
N ALA A 282 -4.99 19.14 -31.82
CA ALA A 282 -4.65 19.52 -33.20
C ALA A 282 -4.88 21.01 -33.47
N ALA A 283 -5.86 21.63 -32.83
CA ALA A 283 -6.22 23.04 -32.99
C ALA A 283 -5.47 23.98 -32.00
N GLY A 284 -4.57 23.47 -31.17
CA GLY A 284 -3.87 24.25 -30.14
C GLY A 284 -4.80 24.72 -29.01
N ALA A 285 -5.87 23.95 -28.75
CA ALA A 285 -6.79 24.12 -27.62
C ALA A 285 -6.54 23.06 -26.56
N THR A 286 -7.10 23.24 -25.38
CA THR A 286 -7.00 22.31 -24.25
C THR A 286 -8.34 21.65 -24.00
N ALA A 287 -8.36 20.34 -23.81
CA ALA A 287 -9.47 19.57 -23.29
C ALA A 287 -9.06 18.95 -21.95
N SER A 288 -9.77 19.26 -20.87
CA SER A 288 -9.44 18.85 -19.51
C SER A 288 -10.67 18.32 -18.78
N GLU A 289 -10.45 17.46 -17.79
CA GLU A 289 -11.47 16.93 -16.90
C GLU A 289 -11.14 17.34 -15.46
N LEU A 290 -12.19 17.69 -14.71
CA LEU A 290 -12.14 17.95 -13.29
C LEU A 290 -13.16 17.03 -12.62
N ASP A 291 -12.67 16.11 -11.80
CA ASP A 291 -13.54 15.14 -11.12
C ASP A 291 -13.93 15.61 -9.72
N ASP A 292 -15.19 15.36 -9.36
CA ASP A 292 -15.77 15.58 -8.03
C ASP A 292 -15.35 16.92 -7.39
N THR A 293 -15.31 18.00 -8.19
CA THR A 293 -14.87 19.32 -7.75
C THR A 293 -16.04 20.14 -7.16
N THR A 294 -15.77 20.91 -6.12
CA THR A 294 -16.70 21.92 -5.57
C THR A 294 -16.73 23.16 -6.45
N LYS A 295 -17.72 24.03 -6.24
CA LYS A 295 -17.83 25.29 -6.98
C LYS A 295 -16.59 26.16 -6.82
N ASP A 296 -16.05 26.24 -5.60
CA ASP A 296 -14.85 27.02 -5.30
C ASP A 296 -13.56 26.33 -5.74
N GLY A 297 -13.60 25.01 -6.02
CA GLY A 297 -12.50 24.24 -6.58
C GLY A 297 -12.28 24.46 -8.08
N ILE A 298 -13.21 25.13 -8.79
CA ILE A 298 -13.04 25.51 -10.19
C ILE A 298 -12.30 26.85 -10.26
N PRO A 299 -11.11 26.92 -10.89
CA PRO A 299 -10.26 28.11 -10.86
C PRO A 299 -10.89 29.40 -11.43
N SER A 300 -11.89 29.25 -12.32
CA SER A 300 -12.56 30.34 -13.00
C SER A 300 -13.97 30.53 -12.41
N PRO A 301 -14.31 31.73 -11.86
CA PRO A 301 -15.62 32.02 -11.32
C PRO A 301 -16.76 31.91 -12.33
N GLU A 302 -16.54 32.34 -13.57
CA GLU A 302 -17.56 32.29 -14.61
C GLU A 302 -17.76 30.86 -15.12
N LEU A 303 -16.68 30.07 -15.23
CA LEU A 303 -16.75 28.65 -15.54
C LEU A 303 -17.47 27.88 -14.39
N ALA A 304 -17.12 28.17 -13.14
CA ALA A 304 -17.77 27.60 -11.96
C ALA A 304 -19.29 27.89 -11.96
N LYS A 305 -19.67 29.13 -12.27
CA LYS A 305 -21.08 29.53 -12.40
C LYS A 305 -21.77 28.77 -13.52
N ALA A 306 -21.15 28.67 -14.68
CA ALA A 306 -21.70 27.94 -15.83
C ALA A 306 -21.81 26.44 -15.51
N ALA A 307 -20.77 25.82 -14.95
CA ALA A 307 -20.76 24.42 -14.60
C ALA A 307 -21.81 24.06 -13.54
N PHE A 308 -21.98 24.91 -12.50
CA PHE A 308 -22.95 24.65 -11.42
C PHE A 308 -24.40 25.06 -11.75
N SER A 309 -24.62 25.75 -12.88
CA SER A 309 -25.96 26.02 -13.42
C SER A 309 -26.36 25.05 -14.52
N ALA A 310 -25.42 24.31 -15.11
CA ALA A 310 -25.65 23.42 -16.21
C ALA A 310 -26.38 22.13 -15.77
N PRO A 311 -27.34 21.64 -16.56
CA PRO A 311 -27.87 20.28 -16.42
C PRO A 311 -26.78 19.25 -16.75
N MET A 312 -26.95 18.03 -16.23
CA MET A 312 -26.06 16.90 -16.55
C MET A 312 -26.13 16.61 -18.07
N ASP A 313 -24.97 16.28 -18.65
CA ASP A 313 -24.79 15.93 -20.07
C ASP A 313 -25.12 17.02 -21.11
N VAL A 314 -25.34 18.25 -20.69
CA VAL A 314 -25.56 19.38 -21.58
C VAL A 314 -24.27 20.20 -21.73
N VAL A 315 -23.87 20.47 -22.98
CA VAL A 315 -22.73 21.34 -23.30
C VAL A 315 -23.17 22.82 -23.20
N VAL A 316 -22.58 23.53 -22.27
CA VAL A 316 -22.79 24.95 -22.00
C VAL A 316 -21.58 25.77 -22.46
N GLY A 317 -21.84 26.92 -23.04
CA GLY A 317 -20.85 27.86 -23.55
C GLY A 317 -21.35 28.59 -24.81
N PRO A 318 -20.62 29.62 -25.26
CA PRO A 318 -19.26 30.01 -24.83
C PRO A 318 -19.25 30.73 -23.48
N VAL A 319 -18.24 30.41 -22.64
CA VAL A 319 -17.88 31.16 -21.45
C VAL A 319 -16.56 31.89 -21.76
N THR A 320 -16.61 33.22 -21.73
CA THR A 320 -15.45 34.04 -22.11
C THR A 320 -14.66 34.46 -20.85
N GLU A 321 -13.38 34.16 -20.83
CA GLU A 321 -12.47 34.40 -19.74
C GLU A 321 -11.16 35.03 -20.23
N ALA A 322 -10.32 35.47 -19.29
CA ALA A 322 -9.02 36.09 -19.63
C ALA A 322 -8.07 35.14 -20.40
N LEU A 323 -8.19 33.81 -20.16
CA LEU A 323 -7.37 32.79 -20.81
C LEU A 323 -7.97 32.22 -22.10
N GLY A 324 -9.15 32.70 -22.51
CA GLY A 324 -9.81 32.25 -23.73
C GLY A 324 -11.32 31.99 -23.57
N VAL A 325 -11.87 31.30 -24.54
CA VAL A 325 -13.27 30.91 -24.58
C VAL A 325 -13.40 29.43 -24.23
N GLN A 326 -14.35 29.14 -23.37
CA GLN A 326 -14.54 27.80 -22.80
C GLN A 326 -15.93 27.23 -23.10
N TYR A 327 -15.98 25.92 -23.26
CA TYR A 327 -17.21 25.13 -23.28
C TYR A 327 -17.10 24.06 -22.19
N VAL A 328 -18.18 23.84 -21.45
CA VAL A 328 -18.22 22.91 -20.32
C VAL A 328 -19.40 21.96 -20.45
N LYS A 329 -19.21 20.72 -20.06
CA LYS A 329 -20.26 19.71 -19.89
C LYS A 329 -20.10 19.06 -18.52
N VAL A 330 -21.20 18.97 -17.78
CA VAL A 330 -21.27 18.26 -16.50
C VAL A 330 -21.53 16.79 -16.78
N THR A 331 -20.65 15.92 -16.32
CA THR A 331 -20.75 14.46 -16.49
C THR A 331 -21.32 13.75 -15.25
N LYS A 332 -21.19 14.38 -14.06
CA LYS A 332 -21.69 13.84 -12.80
C LYS A 332 -22.07 14.98 -11.86
N ILE A 333 -23.16 14.82 -11.13
CA ILE A 333 -23.58 15.72 -10.05
C ILE A 333 -23.74 14.89 -8.78
N THR A 334 -23.02 15.24 -7.74
CA THR A 334 -23.19 14.69 -6.39
C THR A 334 -23.81 15.80 -5.52
N PRO A 335 -25.08 15.68 -5.13
CA PRO A 335 -25.76 16.73 -4.36
C PRO A 335 -25.12 16.97 -3.00
N ALA A 336 -25.21 18.20 -2.51
CA ALA A 336 -24.82 18.56 -1.15
C ALA A 336 -25.58 17.72 -0.12
N LYS A 337 -24.90 17.26 0.92
CA LYS A 337 -25.53 16.57 2.05
C LYS A 337 -25.60 17.55 3.23
N ASN A 338 -26.82 17.78 3.70
CA ASN A 338 -27.09 18.62 4.87
C ASN A 338 -28.04 17.87 5.82
N PRO A 339 -27.55 16.82 6.51
CA PRO A 339 -28.40 16.04 7.39
C PRO A 339 -28.89 16.89 8.58
N THR A 340 -30.06 16.55 9.06
CA THR A 340 -30.63 17.11 10.29
C THR A 340 -30.41 16.15 11.46
N LEU A 341 -30.50 16.66 12.69
CA LEU A 341 -30.42 15.80 13.88
C LEU A 341 -31.48 14.67 13.81
N ASP A 342 -32.68 14.96 13.35
CA ASP A 342 -33.75 13.95 13.25
C ASP A 342 -33.40 12.84 12.26
N SER A 343 -32.78 13.19 11.12
CA SER A 343 -32.35 12.18 10.13
C SER A 343 -31.15 11.35 10.61
N MET A 344 -30.39 11.83 11.59
CA MET A 344 -29.19 11.18 12.14
C MET A 344 -29.37 10.71 13.60
N ARG A 345 -30.61 10.77 14.11
CA ARG A 345 -30.91 10.60 15.53
C ARG A 345 -30.30 9.34 16.13
N ASP A 346 -30.46 8.21 15.48
CA ASP A 346 -29.93 6.93 15.97
C ASP A 346 -28.40 6.88 15.95
N THR A 347 -27.78 7.44 14.90
CA THR A 347 -26.32 7.56 14.79
C THR A 347 -25.77 8.45 15.88
N VAL A 348 -26.37 9.64 16.06
CA VAL A 348 -25.94 10.61 17.10
C VAL A 348 -26.14 10.01 18.50
N ARG A 349 -27.28 9.35 18.76
CA ARG A 349 -27.52 8.69 20.04
C ARG A 349 -26.46 7.64 20.36
N THR A 350 -26.07 6.85 19.36
CA THR A 350 -25.01 5.84 19.49
C THR A 350 -23.68 6.50 19.82
N LYS A 351 -23.29 7.54 19.08
CA LYS A 351 -22.02 8.25 19.28
C LYS A 351 -21.95 8.93 20.66
N VAL A 352 -23.01 9.62 21.06
CA VAL A 352 -23.08 10.24 22.40
C VAL A 352 -23.04 9.17 23.51
N GLY A 353 -23.68 8.04 23.29
CA GLY A 353 -23.64 6.91 24.22
C GLY A 353 -22.22 6.33 24.36
N GLU A 354 -21.52 6.12 23.24
CA GLU A 354 -20.14 5.66 23.19
C GLU A 354 -19.19 6.62 23.90
N GLU A 355 -19.31 7.93 23.65
CA GLU A 355 -18.48 8.97 24.29
C GLU A 355 -18.68 9.01 25.81
N LYS A 356 -19.94 8.98 26.27
CA LYS A 356 -20.26 8.91 27.71
C LYS A 356 -19.78 7.61 28.36
N ALA A 357 -19.71 6.54 27.59
CA ALA A 357 -19.29 5.24 28.07
C ALA A 357 -17.78 5.12 28.21
N ALA A 358 -17.00 5.87 27.44
CA ALA A 358 -15.53 5.77 27.41
C ALA A 358 -14.90 5.87 28.82
N ASP A 359 -15.32 6.83 29.62
CA ASP A 359 -14.84 7.02 31.00
C ASP A 359 -15.30 5.92 31.99
N LEU A 360 -16.26 5.08 31.60
CA LEU A 360 -16.83 4.04 32.45
C LEU A 360 -16.24 2.67 32.19
N VAL A 361 -15.57 2.47 31.06
CA VAL A 361 -15.10 1.16 30.59
C VAL A 361 -14.16 0.53 31.62
N ASP A 362 -13.11 1.23 32.03
CA ASP A 362 -12.08 0.67 32.91
C ASP A 362 -12.65 0.31 34.31
N THR A 363 -13.51 1.18 34.86
CA THR A 363 -14.17 0.90 36.14
C THR A 363 -15.08 -0.33 36.05
N ARG A 364 -15.78 -0.51 34.93
CA ARG A 364 -16.66 -1.66 34.71
C ARG A 364 -15.87 -2.92 34.36
N ALA A 365 -14.75 -2.79 33.65
CA ALA A 365 -13.84 -3.89 33.37
C ALA A 365 -13.27 -4.47 34.65
N GLN A 366 -12.88 -3.63 35.60
CA GLN A 366 -12.41 -4.08 36.91
C GLN A 366 -13.48 -4.89 37.67
N LYS A 367 -14.73 -4.41 37.67
CA LYS A 367 -15.84 -5.17 38.27
C LYS A 367 -16.12 -6.51 37.54
N LEU A 368 -16.00 -6.51 36.23
CA LEU A 368 -16.12 -7.72 35.41
C LEU A 368 -15.00 -8.72 35.74
N GLN A 369 -13.78 -8.24 35.88
CA GLN A 369 -12.61 -9.02 36.27
C GLN A 369 -12.80 -9.64 37.67
N ASP A 370 -13.28 -8.85 38.64
CA ASP A 370 -13.55 -9.33 39.99
C ASP A 370 -14.64 -10.42 40.00
N SER A 371 -15.68 -10.27 39.17
CA SER A 371 -16.74 -11.29 39.01
C SER A 371 -16.18 -12.59 38.44
N LEU A 372 -15.38 -12.53 37.37
CA LEU A 372 -14.76 -13.71 36.75
C LEU A 372 -13.76 -14.38 37.71
N ALA A 373 -12.93 -13.58 38.41
CA ALA A 373 -11.98 -14.08 39.41
C ALA A 373 -12.68 -14.72 40.63
N GLY A 374 -13.90 -14.25 40.98
CA GLY A 374 -14.76 -14.83 42.00
C GLY A 374 -15.42 -16.15 41.60
N GLY A 375 -15.19 -16.64 40.39
CA GLY A 375 -15.70 -17.90 39.86
C GLY A 375 -17.07 -17.80 39.18
N SER A 376 -17.55 -16.59 38.88
CA SER A 376 -18.78 -16.42 38.10
C SER A 376 -18.58 -16.93 36.67
N HIS A 377 -19.56 -17.64 36.15
CA HIS A 377 -19.60 -18.04 34.76
C HIS A 377 -19.95 -16.83 33.87
N ILE A 378 -19.57 -16.90 32.59
CA ILE A 378 -19.89 -15.83 31.61
C ILE A 378 -21.39 -15.51 31.57
N ASP A 379 -22.24 -16.49 31.83
CA ASP A 379 -23.71 -16.34 31.86
C ASP A 379 -24.24 -15.62 33.12
N GLU A 380 -23.43 -15.48 34.16
CA GLU A 380 -23.81 -14.91 35.46
C GLU A 380 -23.33 -13.49 35.68
N ILE A 381 -22.80 -12.86 34.61
CA ILE A 381 -22.26 -11.50 34.67
C ILE A 381 -23.41 -10.51 34.94
N PRO A 382 -23.22 -9.56 35.89
CA PRO A 382 -24.23 -8.56 36.19
C PRO A 382 -24.61 -7.71 34.96
N THR A 383 -25.90 -7.61 34.70
CA THR A 383 -26.44 -6.87 33.52
C THR A 383 -26.25 -5.36 33.62
N ASP A 384 -26.04 -4.81 34.80
CA ASP A 384 -25.79 -3.38 35.06
C ASP A 384 -24.41 -2.92 34.62
N LEU A 385 -23.50 -3.84 34.30
CA LEU A 385 -22.19 -3.52 33.72
C LEU A 385 -22.31 -3.03 32.27
N GLY A 386 -23.40 -3.31 31.57
CA GLY A 386 -23.56 -2.96 30.16
C GLY A 386 -22.68 -3.82 29.26
N ALA A 387 -22.24 -4.96 29.72
CA ALA A 387 -21.56 -5.96 28.93
C ALA A 387 -22.52 -6.69 28.00
N ALA A 388 -22.09 -7.05 26.81
CA ALA A 388 -22.88 -7.87 25.89
C ALA A 388 -22.38 -9.31 25.90
N GLY A 389 -23.27 -10.23 26.34
CA GLY A 389 -23.03 -11.68 26.25
C GLY A 389 -23.45 -12.22 24.89
N VAL A 390 -22.73 -13.20 24.39
CA VAL A 390 -23.06 -13.94 23.17
C VAL A 390 -22.65 -15.39 23.30
N GLU A 391 -23.47 -16.27 22.73
CA GLU A 391 -23.15 -17.67 22.56
C GLU A 391 -23.35 -18.05 21.09
N GLY A 392 -22.46 -18.86 20.55
CA GLY A 392 -22.57 -19.28 19.16
C GLY A 392 -21.47 -20.22 18.70
N THR A 393 -21.69 -20.79 17.54
CA THR A 393 -20.71 -21.66 16.87
C THR A 393 -20.15 -20.93 15.66
N LEU A 394 -18.84 -20.91 15.52
CA LEU A 394 -18.15 -20.21 14.43
C LEU A 394 -16.88 -20.94 13.97
N ASP A 395 -16.48 -20.68 12.74
CA ASP A 395 -15.20 -21.08 12.16
C ASP A 395 -14.11 -20.00 12.37
N ALA A 396 -12.90 -20.27 11.92
CA ALA A 396 -11.76 -19.35 12.03
C ALA A 396 -11.92 -18.03 11.24
N GLN A 397 -12.87 -17.96 10.32
CA GLN A 397 -13.26 -16.75 9.59
C GLN A 397 -14.42 -16.02 10.30
N GLY A 398 -14.92 -16.57 11.40
CA GLY A 398 -16.03 -16.00 12.16
C GLY A 398 -17.41 -16.26 11.55
N ASN A 399 -17.54 -17.28 10.69
CA ASN A 399 -18.81 -17.67 10.10
C ASN A 399 -19.43 -18.83 10.86
N THR A 400 -20.75 -18.85 10.92
CA THR A 400 -21.54 -19.97 11.43
C THR A 400 -21.52 -21.16 10.46
N PRO A 401 -21.97 -22.37 10.85
CA PRO A 401 -22.01 -23.53 9.96
C PRO A 401 -22.84 -23.36 8.69
N ASP A 402 -23.76 -22.41 8.65
CA ASP A 402 -24.55 -22.06 7.47
C ASP A 402 -23.86 -21.01 6.55
N GLY A 403 -22.63 -20.58 6.89
CA GLY A 403 -21.81 -19.66 6.11
C GLY A 403 -22.13 -18.18 6.35
N THR A 404 -23.03 -17.85 7.28
CA THR A 404 -23.30 -16.45 7.64
C THR A 404 -22.35 -15.95 8.73
N PRO A 405 -22.03 -14.65 8.81
CA PRO A 405 -21.22 -14.13 9.90
C PRO A 405 -21.87 -14.39 11.27
N ALA A 406 -21.10 -14.94 12.21
CA ALA A 406 -21.57 -15.16 13.57
C ALA A 406 -21.94 -13.82 14.24
N PRO A 407 -23.03 -13.75 15.03
CA PRO A 407 -23.57 -12.52 15.60
C PRO A 407 -22.77 -12.03 16.82
N LEU A 408 -21.46 -11.83 16.66
CA LEU A 408 -20.62 -11.23 17.71
C LEU A 408 -20.93 -9.74 17.84
N PRO A 409 -21.16 -9.21 19.06
CA PRO A 409 -21.39 -7.78 19.29
C PRO A 409 -20.08 -6.96 19.26
N ALA A 410 -19.25 -7.23 18.28
CA ALA A 410 -17.97 -6.61 18.01
C ALA A 410 -17.78 -6.49 16.49
N ALA A 411 -17.02 -5.48 16.06
CA ALA A 411 -16.72 -5.23 14.65
C ALA A 411 -15.22 -4.97 14.46
N GLY A 412 -14.74 -5.06 13.22
CA GLY A 412 -13.35 -4.74 12.85
C GLY A 412 -12.33 -5.54 13.67
N ALA A 413 -11.27 -4.87 14.09
CA ALA A 413 -10.13 -5.48 14.79
C ALA A 413 -10.53 -6.22 16.09
N LEU A 414 -11.50 -5.72 16.83
CA LEU A 414 -11.98 -6.39 18.06
C LEU A 414 -12.64 -7.74 17.73
N ARG A 415 -13.46 -7.80 16.68
CA ARG A 415 -14.07 -9.05 16.23
C ARG A 415 -13.02 -10.07 15.84
N ASP A 416 -12.03 -9.64 15.05
CA ASP A 416 -10.96 -10.51 14.56
C ASP A 416 -10.12 -11.06 15.72
N GLN A 417 -9.84 -10.23 16.71
CA GLN A 417 -9.08 -10.63 17.90
C GLN A 417 -9.85 -11.65 18.75
N ILE A 418 -11.14 -11.44 19.00
CA ILE A 418 -12.00 -12.40 19.73
C ILE A 418 -12.01 -13.76 19.02
N ILE A 419 -12.16 -13.78 17.69
CA ILE A 419 -12.13 -15.00 16.89
C ILE A 419 -10.76 -15.68 17.01
N ALA A 420 -9.68 -14.93 16.83
CA ALA A 420 -8.32 -15.45 16.91
C ALA A 420 -8.02 -16.08 18.27
N ASP A 421 -8.46 -15.44 19.36
CA ASP A 421 -8.24 -15.97 20.71
C ASP A 421 -9.17 -17.14 21.03
N ALA A 422 -10.39 -17.13 20.50
CA ALA A 422 -11.27 -18.31 20.56
C ALA A 422 -10.61 -19.53 19.90
N PHE A 423 -9.82 -19.34 18.83
CA PHE A 423 -9.13 -20.42 18.11
C PHE A 423 -7.77 -20.81 18.72
N LYS A 424 -7.22 -20.02 19.63
CA LYS A 424 -6.04 -20.36 20.45
C LYS A 424 -6.44 -21.11 21.73
N SER A 425 -7.64 -20.86 22.26
CA SER A 425 -8.11 -21.38 23.54
C SER A 425 -8.66 -22.81 23.43
N SER A 426 -8.69 -23.52 24.55
CA SER A 426 -9.30 -24.86 24.66
C SER A 426 -10.45 -24.86 25.67
N PRO A 427 -11.35 -25.86 25.62
CA PRO A 427 -12.46 -25.96 26.58
C PRO A 427 -12.06 -26.12 28.05
N LYS A 428 -10.76 -26.38 28.31
CA LYS A 428 -10.22 -26.56 29.66
C LYS A 428 -9.56 -25.29 30.21
N ASP A 429 -9.40 -24.28 29.38
CA ASP A 429 -8.72 -23.06 29.77
C ASP A 429 -9.63 -22.22 30.67
N SER A 430 -9.06 -21.60 31.70
CA SER A 430 -9.77 -20.65 32.54
C SER A 430 -10.13 -19.41 31.76
N VAL A 431 -11.33 -18.89 32.01
CA VAL A 431 -11.77 -17.63 31.38
C VAL A 431 -10.95 -16.47 31.95
N GLN A 432 -10.38 -15.69 31.09
CA GLN A 432 -9.62 -14.47 31.43
C GLN A 432 -10.21 -13.27 30.72
N LEU A 433 -10.26 -12.14 31.42
CA LEU A 433 -10.61 -10.87 30.82
C LEU A 433 -9.37 -10.33 30.07
N LEU A 434 -9.52 -10.04 28.79
CA LEU A 434 -8.48 -9.56 27.91
C LEU A 434 -8.81 -8.16 27.43
N GLU A 435 -7.79 -7.32 27.28
CA GLU A 435 -7.92 -6.01 26.68
C GLU A 435 -7.87 -6.14 25.14
N GLY A 436 -8.78 -5.47 24.48
CA GLY A 436 -8.89 -5.39 23.03
C GLY A 436 -8.68 -3.97 22.50
N PRO A 437 -8.75 -3.77 21.17
CA PRO A 437 -8.69 -2.45 20.57
C PRO A 437 -9.86 -1.55 21.00
N ASP A 438 -9.67 -0.25 20.83
CA ASP A 438 -10.68 0.80 21.08
C ASP A 438 -11.22 0.80 22.52
N HIS A 439 -10.36 0.56 23.51
CA HIS A 439 -10.72 0.47 24.94
C HIS A 439 -11.80 -0.57 25.23
N ALA A 440 -11.83 -1.64 24.45
CA ALA A 440 -12.73 -2.75 24.72
C ALA A 440 -12.07 -3.80 25.61
N TRP A 441 -12.90 -4.46 26.43
CA TRP A 441 -12.52 -5.65 27.20
C TRP A 441 -13.41 -6.81 26.80
N TYR A 442 -12.87 -8.02 26.76
CA TYR A 442 -13.65 -9.19 26.45
C TYR A 442 -13.11 -10.43 27.17
N ALA A 443 -13.99 -11.38 27.38
CA ALA A 443 -13.60 -12.73 27.78
C ALA A 443 -14.29 -13.72 26.85
N VAL A 444 -13.57 -14.78 26.50
CA VAL A 444 -14.09 -15.85 25.66
C VAL A 444 -13.86 -17.21 26.32
N GLN A 445 -14.86 -18.06 26.27
CA GLN A 445 -14.82 -19.44 26.71
C GLN A 445 -15.17 -20.35 25.55
N VAL A 446 -14.30 -21.31 25.26
CA VAL A 446 -14.61 -22.37 24.29
C VAL A 446 -15.34 -23.48 25.02
N GLU A 447 -16.56 -23.80 24.61
CA GLU A 447 -17.36 -24.91 25.20
C GLU A 447 -17.04 -26.24 24.52
N SER A 448 -16.93 -26.24 23.21
CA SER A 448 -16.60 -27.43 22.43
C SER A 448 -15.90 -27.10 21.12
N ILE A 449 -15.14 -28.07 20.63
CA ILE A 449 -14.43 -28.02 19.37
C ILE A 449 -14.93 -29.14 18.47
N THR A 450 -15.49 -28.77 17.33
CA THR A 450 -15.85 -29.71 16.26
C THR A 450 -14.71 -29.71 15.24
N LYS A 451 -14.01 -30.82 15.16
CA LYS A 451 -12.87 -30.98 14.23
C LYS A 451 -13.33 -30.90 12.79
N PRO A 452 -12.44 -30.49 11.87
CA PRO A 452 -12.71 -30.57 10.44
C PRO A 452 -13.14 -31.98 10.05
N ALA A 453 -14.22 -32.08 9.30
CA ALA A 453 -14.74 -33.35 8.83
C ALA A 453 -15.26 -33.22 7.40
N ALA A 454 -15.00 -34.23 6.57
CA ALA A 454 -15.57 -34.29 5.26
C ALA A 454 -17.10 -34.40 5.34
N LYS A 455 -17.81 -33.53 4.63
CA LYS A 455 -19.27 -33.59 4.54
C LYS A 455 -19.65 -34.87 3.78
N PRO A 456 -20.61 -35.66 4.25
CA PRO A 456 -21.05 -36.86 3.55
C PRO A 456 -21.33 -36.58 2.06
N PHE A 457 -20.94 -37.51 1.20
CA PHE A 457 -21.10 -37.36 -0.26
C PHE A 457 -22.54 -36.97 -0.63
N ASP A 458 -23.54 -37.60 -0.02
CA ASP A 458 -24.96 -37.33 -0.34
C ASP A 458 -25.38 -35.90 -0.03
N GLN A 459 -24.78 -35.24 0.96
CA GLN A 459 -25.04 -33.84 1.28
C GLN A 459 -24.42 -32.85 0.28
N VAL A 460 -23.32 -33.23 -0.33
CA VAL A 460 -22.57 -32.35 -1.25
C VAL A 460 -22.65 -32.81 -2.72
N ARG A 461 -23.41 -33.86 -3.00
CA ARG A 461 -23.50 -34.50 -4.33
C ARG A 461 -23.76 -33.51 -5.48
N THR A 462 -24.67 -32.56 -5.27
CA THR A 462 -24.97 -31.53 -6.28
C THR A 462 -23.77 -30.63 -6.54
N GLY A 463 -23.06 -30.23 -5.48
CA GLY A 463 -21.82 -29.46 -5.60
C GLY A 463 -20.71 -30.25 -6.28
N VAL A 464 -20.55 -31.53 -5.91
CA VAL A 464 -19.58 -32.45 -6.53
C VAL A 464 -19.85 -32.62 -8.02
N LEU A 465 -21.12 -32.76 -8.42
CA LEU A 465 -21.49 -32.82 -9.84
C LEU A 465 -21.12 -31.54 -10.58
N ALA A 466 -21.46 -30.39 -10.02
CA ALA A 466 -21.14 -29.10 -10.63
C ALA A 466 -19.63 -28.89 -10.77
N ASP A 467 -18.87 -29.19 -9.73
CA ASP A 467 -17.41 -29.07 -9.74
C ASP A 467 -16.78 -30.05 -10.74
N TRP A 468 -17.28 -31.29 -10.81
CA TRP A 468 -16.84 -32.27 -11.79
C TRP A 468 -17.15 -31.82 -13.23
N GLN A 469 -18.34 -31.30 -13.47
CA GLN A 469 -18.73 -30.80 -14.80
C GLN A 469 -17.84 -29.61 -15.21
N HIS A 470 -17.57 -28.70 -14.31
CA HIS A 470 -16.66 -27.56 -14.53
C HIS A 470 -15.23 -28.06 -14.82
N ASP A 471 -14.74 -29.03 -14.07
CA ASP A 471 -13.42 -29.64 -14.30
C ASP A 471 -13.33 -30.31 -15.69
N GLN A 472 -14.38 -30.98 -16.12
CA GLN A 472 -14.45 -31.57 -17.46
C GLN A 472 -14.49 -30.52 -18.58
N GLN A 473 -15.24 -29.41 -18.38
CA GLN A 473 -15.25 -28.29 -19.32
C GLN A 473 -13.85 -27.66 -19.40
N ARG A 474 -13.20 -27.43 -18.26
CA ARG A 474 -11.82 -26.94 -18.19
C ARG A 474 -10.87 -27.85 -18.96
N HIS A 475 -10.92 -29.16 -18.72
CA HIS A 475 -10.07 -30.13 -19.41
C HIS A 475 -10.34 -30.20 -20.92
N THR A 476 -11.59 -30.05 -21.33
CA THR A 476 -11.97 -29.96 -22.74
C THR A 476 -11.32 -28.74 -23.41
N GLN A 477 -11.38 -27.58 -22.78
CA GLN A 477 -10.77 -26.36 -23.30
C GLN A 477 -9.24 -26.41 -23.24
N GLU A 478 -8.66 -27.03 -22.22
CA GLU A 478 -7.23 -27.28 -22.12
C GLU A 478 -6.72 -28.11 -23.31
N THR A 479 -7.43 -29.19 -23.59
CA THR A 479 -7.10 -30.07 -24.73
C THR A 479 -7.23 -29.34 -26.08
N ALA A 480 -8.27 -28.51 -26.24
CA ALA A 480 -8.46 -27.70 -27.43
C ALA A 480 -7.34 -26.65 -27.58
N ALA A 481 -6.98 -25.95 -26.49
CA ALA A 481 -5.89 -24.98 -26.46
C ALA A 481 -4.53 -25.63 -26.78
N ALA A 482 -4.23 -26.78 -26.16
CA ALA A 482 -3.01 -27.54 -26.42
C ALA A 482 -2.92 -28.02 -27.88
N LYS A 483 -4.05 -28.42 -28.47
CA LYS A 483 -4.12 -28.79 -29.89
C LYS A 483 -3.80 -27.58 -30.78
N MET A 484 -4.34 -26.39 -30.49
CA MET A 484 -4.02 -25.16 -31.24
C MET A 484 -2.53 -24.83 -31.16
N VAL A 485 -1.94 -24.89 -29.96
CA VAL A 485 -0.49 -24.72 -29.79
C VAL A 485 0.31 -25.70 -30.62
N SER A 486 -0.10 -26.96 -30.64
CA SER A 486 0.56 -28.03 -31.45
C SER A 486 0.47 -27.76 -32.95
N LEU A 487 -0.69 -27.31 -33.44
CA LEU A 487 -0.89 -26.96 -34.85
C LEU A 487 -0.01 -25.75 -35.25
N VAL A 488 0.08 -24.72 -34.40
CA VAL A 488 0.98 -23.61 -34.66
C VAL A 488 2.44 -24.05 -34.68
N LYS A 489 2.86 -24.92 -33.77
CA LYS A 489 4.22 -25.50 -33.76
C LYS A 489 4.51 -26.33 -35.02
N SER A 490 3.50 -26.91 -35.67
CA SER A 490 3.62 -27.59 -36.94
C SER A 490 3.65 -26.68 -38.18
N GLY A 491 3.61 -25.35 -37.97
CA GLY A 491 3.74 -24.32 -39.02
C GLY A 491 2.42 -23.71 -39.50
N GLN A 492 1.29 -23.98 -38.83
CA GLN A 492 0.03 -23.30 -39.13
C GLN A 492 -0.01 -21.92 -38.45
N THR A 493 -0.75 -20.99 -39.03
CA THR A 493 -1.09 -19.74 -38.35
C THR A 493 -2.13 -20.01 -37.25
N LEU A 494 -2.22 -19.12 -36.23
CA LEU A 494 -3.26 -19.25 -35.21
C LEU A 494 -4.67 -19.18 -35.80
N GLN A 495 -4.86 -18.40 -36.86
CA GLN A 495 -6.12 -18.34 -37.63
C GLN A 495 -6.48 -19.70 -38.24
N GLN A 496 -5.50 -20.40 -38.84
CA GLN A 496 -5.71 -21.75 -39.38
C GLN A 496 -5.94 -22.77 -38.26
N ALA A 497 -5.21 -22.69 -37.15
CA ALA A 497 -5.39 -23.56 -35.99
C ALA A 497 -6.76 -23.42 -35.32
N ALA A 498 -7.32 -22.21 -35.33
CA ALA A 498 -8.67 -21.92 -34.82
C ALA A 498 -9.79 -22.20 -35.85
N TRP A 499 -9.45 -22.52 -37.10
CA TRP A 499 -10.41 -22.78 -38.15
C TRP A 499 -11.32 -23.98 -37.79
N GLY A 500 -12.63 -23.78 -37.90
CA GLY A 500 -13.62 -24.80 -37.57
C GLY A 500 -13.99 -24.92 -36.10
N SER A 501 -13.32 -24.20 -35.20
CA SER A 501 -13.68 -24.16 -33.77
C SER A 501 -14.77 -23.13 -33.42
N GLY A 502 -15.14 -22.26 -34.38
CA GLY A 502 -16.05 -21.14 -34.12
C GLY A 502 -15.42 -19.99 -33.33
N LEU A 503 -14.14 -20.09 -32.98
CA LEU A 503 -13.42 -19.07 -32.18
C LEU A 503 -12.78 -18.03 -33.10
N GLN A 504 -12.78 -16.79 -32.64
CA GLN A 504 -12.17 -15.70 -33.39
C GLN A 504 -10.78 -15.39 -32.86
N VAL A 505 -9.87 -15.15 -33.80
CA VAL A 505 -8.56 -14.59 -33.48
C VAL A 505 -8.68 -13.08 -33.38
N THR A 506 -8.30 -12.51 -32.26
CA THR A 506 -8.27 -11.07 -32.03
C THR A 506 -6.84 -10.61 -31.81
N ARG A 507 -6.54 -9.37 -32.22
CA ARG A 507 -5.24 -8.78 -32.01
C ARG A 507 -5.28 -7.85 -30.79
N THR A 508 -4.30 -8.00 -29.89
CA THR A 508 -4.16 -7.10 -28.75
C THR A 508 -3.77 -5.69 -29.20
N PRO A 509 -4.10 -4.66 -28.40
CA PRO A 509 -3.39 -3.39 -28.53
C PRO A 509 -1.89 -3.59 -28.31
N PRO A 510 -1.04 -2.61 -28.71
CA PRO A 510 0.39 -2.67 -28.43
C PRO A 510 0.67 -2.79 -26.93
N LEU A 511 1.41 -3.82 -26.56
CA LEU A 511 1.82 -4.13 -25.20
C LEU A 511 3.25 -3.63 -24.96
N MET A 512 3.55 -3.17 -23.78
CA MET A 512 4.88 -2.80 -23.30
C MET A 512 5.28 -3.68 -22.11
N ARG A 513 6.60 -3.90 -21.90
CA ARG A 513 7.09 -4.82 -20.85
C ARG A 513 6.62 -4.46 -19.44
N ASN A 514 6.67 -3.18 -19.09
CA ASN A 514 6.44 -2.68 -17.73
C ASN A 514 5.17 -1.85 -17.58
N ARG A 515 4.31 -1.81 -18.60
CA ARG A 515 3.05 -1.07 -18.55
C ARG A 515 1.91 -2.02 -18.88
N PRO A 516 1.11 -2.40 -17.87
CA PRO A 516 -0.13 -3.15 -18.13
C PRO A 516 -1.00 -2.33 -19.07
N THR A 517 -1.46 -2.94 -20.16
CA THR A 517 -2.33 -2.28 -21.12
C THR A 517 -3.73 -2.85 -20.96
N GLY A 518 -4.67 -2.05 -20.45
CA GLY A 518 -6.05 -2.46 -20.26
C GLY A 518 -6.24 -3.48 -19.13
N LYS A 519 -7.18 -4.41 -19.32
CA LYS A 519 -7.57 -5.43 -18.33
C LYS A 519 -6.73 -6.71 -18.37
N LEU A 520 -5.64 -6.72 -19.16
CA LEU A 520 -4.81 -7.93 -19.29
C LEU A 520 -3.88 -8.08 -18.07
N PRO A 521 -3.77 -9.27 -17.48
CA PRO A 521 -2.84 -9.54 -16.39
C PRO A 521 -1.38 -9.30 -16.79
N ALA A 522 -0.52 -8.98 -15.82
CA ALA A 522 0.91 -8.75 -16.06
C ALA A 522 1.61 -9.97 -16.67
N GLU A 523 1.22 -11.18 -16.24
CA GLU A 523 1.74 -12.45 -16.72
C GLU A 523 1.49 -12.66 -18.22
N PHE A 524 0.36 -12.13 -18.73
CA PHE A 524 0.06 -12.17 -20.15
C PHE A 524 1.08 -11.38 -20.97
N SER A 525 1.40 -10.17 -20.53
CA SER A 525 2.43 -9.35 -21.20
C SER A 525 3.79 -10.04 -21.18
N GLN A 526 4.20 -10.63 -20.05
CA GLN A 526 5.45 -11.37 -19.94
C GLN A 526 5.51 -12.53 -20.93
N ALA A 527 4.42 -13.30 -21.05
CA ALA A 527 4.32 -14.40 -22.00
C ALA A 527 4.49 -13.92 -23.45
N VAL A 528 3.83 -12.81 -23.84
CA VAL A 528 3.97 -12.23 -25.20
C VAL A 528 5.40 -11.77 -25.48
N PHE A 529 6.09 -11.20 -24.48
CA PHE A 529 7.49 -10.78 -24.64
C PHE A 529 8.50 -11.95 -24.65
N ALA A 530 8.10 -13.13 -24.21
CA ALA A 530 8.89 -14.35 -24.32
C ALA A 530 8.75 -15.04 -25.69
N LEU A 531 7.65 -14.79 -26.43
CA LEU A 531 7.35 -15.45 -27.69
C LEU A 531 8.32 -15.03 -28.81
N LYS A 532 8.70 -16.02 -29.62
CA LYS A 532 9.38 -15.83 -30.90
C LYS A 532 8.39 -15.96 -32.06
N PRO A 533 8.72 -15.42 -33.26
CA PRO A 533 7.89 -15.62 -34.43
C PRO A 533 7.64 -17.10 -34.70
N GLY A 534 6.38 -17.47 -34.93
CA GLY A 534 5.97 -18.89 -35.17
C GLY A 534 5.78 -19.73 -33.90
N GLU A 535 6.02 -19.18 -32.72
CA GLU A 535 5.72 -19.85 -31.45
C GLU A 535 4.32 -19.49 -30.96
N ALA A 536 3.66 -20.49 -30.33
CA ALA A 536 2.43 -20.28 -29.59
C ALA A 536 2.60 -20.63 -28.11
N HIS A 537 1.91 -19.91 -27.27
CA HIS A 537 1.80 -20.17 -25.82
C HIS A 537 0.34 -20.25 -25.44
N MET A 538 0.01 -21.11 -24.49
CA MET A 538 -1.30 -21.12 -23.84
C MET A 538 -1.13 -20.75 -22.37
N GLN A 539 -2.05 -19.94 -21.88
CA GLN A 539 -2.10 -19.52 -20.50
C GLN A 539 -3.50 -19.71 -19.95
N GLU A 540 -3.59 -20.25 -18.74
CA GLU A 540 -4.85 -20.34 -18.02
C GLU A 540 -5.20 -18.97 -17.41
N ALA A 541 -6.43 -18.57 -17.59
CA ALA A 541 -7.05 -17.40 -16.97
C ALA A 541 -8.22 -17.84 -16.08
N SER A 542 -8.80 -16.93 -15.32
CA SER A 542 -9.88 -17.24 -14.37
C SER A 542 -11.11 -17.90 -14.99
N THR A 543 -11.39 -17.65 -16.28
CA THR A 543 -12.61 -18.11 -16.97
C THR A 543 -12.33 -19.03 -18.15
N GLY A 544 -11.06 -19.29 -18.49
CA GLY A 544 -10.73 -20.07 -19.68
C GLY A 544 -9.24 -20.14 -19.97
N PHE A 545 -8.88 -20.62 -21.15
CA PHE A 545 -7.52 -20.56 -21.67
C PHE A 545 -7.39 -19.49 -22.74
N VAL A 546 -6.23 -18.86 -22.79
CA VAL A 546 -5.86 -17.94 -23.87
C VAL A 546 -4.69 -18.56 -24.63
N VAL A 547 -4.88 -18.82 -25.92
CA VAL A 547 -3.80 -19.22 -26.82
C VAL A 547 -3.32 -17.97 -27.55
N MET A 548 -2.01 -17.74 -27.54
CA MET A 548 -1.41 -16.53 -28.10
C MET A 548 -0.24 -16.85 -29.01
N THR A 549 -0.08 -16.03 -30.05
CA THR A 549 1.10 -15.98 -30.92
C THR A 549 1.59 -14.56 -31.05
N LEU A 550 2.87 -14.39 -31.38
CA LEU A 550 3.43 -13.07 -31.62
C LEU A 550 2.83 -12.47 -32.91
N GLY A 551 2.16 -11.32 -32.79
CA GLY A 551 1.58 -10.62 -33.93
C GLY A 551 2.60 -9.73 -34.63
N SER A 552 3.12 -8.72 -33.94
CA SER A 552 4.17 -7.82 -34.44
C SER A 552 5.11 -7.37 -33.34
N VAL A 553 6.33 -7.00 -33.75
CA VAL A 553 7.33 -6.38 -32.90
C VAL A 553 7.65 -5.00 -33.49
N GLU A 554 7.36 -3.97 -32.74
CA GLU A 554 7.74 -2.58 -33.06
C GLU A 554 8.89 -2.19 -32.13
N LYS A 555 10.10 -2.15 -32.69
CA LYS A 555 11.28 -1.71 -31.95
C LYS A 555 11.21 -0.20 -31.76
N ALA A 556 11.46 0.26 -30.55
CA ALA A 556 11.59 1.70 -30.29
C ALA A 556 12.91 2.21 -30.90
N ASP A 557 12.84 3.29 -31.70
CA ASP A 557 14.02 3.96 -32.23
C ASP A 557 14.38 5.16 -31.32
N PRO A 558 15.53 5.12 -30.63
CA PRO A 558 15.97 6.21 -29.75
C PRO A 558 16.01 7.58 -30.43
N LYS A 559 16.22 7.61 -31.75
CA LYS A 559 16.32 8.87 -32.51
C LYS A 559 14.98 9.59 -32.66
N THR A 560 13.86 8.87 -32.51
CA THR A 560 12.53 9.45 -32.70
C THR A 560 11.92 10.01 -31.39
N ASP A 561 12.52 9.72 -30.23
CA ASP A 561 12.08 10.21 -28.92
C ASP A 561 13.26 10.67 -28.03
N PRO A 562 13.88 11.82 -28.34
CA PRO A 562 15.01 12.34 -27.56
C PRO A 562 14.67 12.59 -26.09
N SER A 563 13.41 12.91 -25.77
CA SER A 563 12.98 13.16 -24.39
C SER A 563 12.94 11.86 -23.59
N GLY A 564 12.34 10.78 -24.11
CA GLY A 564 12.32 9.48 -23.46
C GLY A 564 13.72 8.87 -23.28
N VAL A 565 14.64 9.13 -24.22
CA VAL A 565 16.05 8.75 -24.07
C VAL A 565 16.73 9.55 -22.96
N SER A 566 16.44 10.87 -22.85
CA SER A 566 16.95 11.71 -21.77
C SER A 566 16.46 11.25 -20.40
N ASP A 567 15.18 10.91 -20.27
CA ASP A 567 14.59 10.39 -19.03
C ASP A 567 15.21 9.04 -18.65
N THR A 568 15.42 8.16 -19.64
CA THR A 568 16.10 6.87 -19.45
C THR A 568 17.53 7.07 -18.96
N ARG A 569 18.26 8.02 -19.55
CA ARG A 569 19.63 8.37 -19.14
C ARG A 569 19.66 8.89 -17.71
N THR A 570 18.72 9.75 -17.34
CA THR A 570 18.60 10.29 -15.98
C THR A 570 18.35 9.17 -14.96
N GLY A 571 17.40 8.29 -15.24
CA GLY A 571 17.11 7.14 -14.37
C GLY A 571 18.30 6.19 -14.23
N LEU A 572 19.01 5.89 -15.33
CA LEU A 572 20.22 5.07 -15.31
C LEU A 572 21.37 5.75 -14.55
N SER A 573 21.56 7.07 -14.74
CA SER A 573 22.56 7.82 -13.97
C SER A 573 22.29 7.77 -12.47
N GLN A 574 21.04 7.92 -12.05
CA GLN A 574 20.65 7.80 -10.63
C GLN A 574 20.93 6.41 -10.07
N ALA A 575 20.57 5.35 -10.81
CA ALA A 575 20.83 3.97 -10.41
C ALA A 575 22.35 3.69 -10.31
N LEU A 576 23.13 4.08 -11.32
CA LEU A 576 24.58 3.91 -11.31
C LEU A 576 25.25 4.72 -10.19
N THR A 577 24.76 5.93 -9.91
CA THR A 577 25.23 6.75 -8.79
C THR A 577 25.06 6.00 -7.46
N GLN A 578 23.89 5.42 -7.27
CA GLN A 578 23.61 4.66 -6.04
C GLN A 578 24.46 3.38 -5.93
N ASP A 579 24.61 2.66 -7.04
CA ASP A 579 25.44 1.46 -7.10
C ASP A 579 26.92 1.78 -6.81
N PHE A 580 27.45 2.85 -7.40
CA PHE A 580 28.83 3.27 -7.16
C PHE A 580 29.07 3.65 -5.70
N LEU A 581 28.12 4.35 -5.06
CA LEU A 581 28.22 4.65 -3.64
C LEU A 581 28.23 3.39 -2.78
N VAL A 582 27.36 2.44 -3.07
CA VAL A 582 27.31 1.16 -2.32
C VAL A 582 28.59 0.36 -2.54
N ILE A 583 29.06 0.24 -3.78
CA ILE A 583 30.30 -0.48 -4.11
C ILE A 583 31.49 0.18 -3.44
N TYR A 584 31.61 1.51 -3.53
CA TYR A 584 32.69 2.28 -2.91
C TYR A 584 32.70 2.14 -1.38
N ALA A 585 31.54 2.32 -0.75
CA ALA A 585 31.37 2.17 0.69
C ALA A 585 31.74 0.75 1.18
N ASN A 586 31.33 -0.28 0.43
CA ASN A 586 31.69 -1.66 0.73
C ASN A 586 33.20 -1.89 0.57
N ALA A 587 33.81 -1.37 -0.48
CA ALA A 587 35.26 -1.48 -0.70
C ALA A 587 36.06 -0.79 0.42
N LEU A 588 35.63 0.40 0.85
CA LEU A 588 36.24 1.09 2.00
C LEU A 588 36.12 0.28 3.28
N ARG A 589 34.92 -0.24 3.57
CA ARG A 589 34.68 -1.08 4.73
C ARG A 589 35.59 -2.31 4.73
N ASP A 590 35.66 -3.03 3.62
CA ASP A 590 36.46 -4.26 3.51
C ASP A 590 37.95 -3.98 3.61
N ALA A 591 38.42 -2.84 3.09
CA ALA A 591 39.82 -2.40 3.22
C ALA A 591 40.21 -2.10 4.68
N GLN A 592 39.28 -1.63 5.51
CA GLN A 592 39.51 -1.32 6.93
C GLN A 592 39.45 -2.54 7.85
N LYS A 593 39.06 -3.72 7.34
CA LYS A 593 38.96 -5.00 8.09
C LYS A 593 38.26 -4.84 9.45
N PRO A 594 36.99 -4.47 9.49
CA PRO A 594 36.29 -4.17 10.73
C PRO A 594 36.26 -5.40 11.65
N SER A 595 36.51 -5.18 12.94
CA SER A 595 36.31 -6.16 13.99
C SER A 595 35.02 -5.85 14.72
N VAL A 596 34.16 -6.84 14.91
CA VAL A 596 32.82 -6.69 15.51
C VAL A 596 32.67 -7.55 16.75
N ASN A 597 32.19 -6.96 17.84
CA ASN A 597 31.89 -7.66 19.09
C ASN A 597 30.42 -8.10 19.11
N GLN A 598 30.13 -9.26 18.51
CA GLN A 598 28.78 -9.83 18.41
C GLN A 598 28.15 -10.06 19.80
N ALA A 599 28.92 -10.47 20.80
CA ALA A 599 28.39 -10.73 22.13
C ALA A 599 27.87 -9.45 22.81
N LEU A 600 28.60 -8.34 22.65
CA LEU A 600 28.17 -7.04 23.18
C LEU A 600 26.92 -6.52 22.46
N ILE A 601 26.84 -6.67 21.13
CA ILE A 601 25.65 -6.29 20.35
C ILE A 601 24.44 -7.08 20.83
N MET A 602 24.54 -8.39 20.96
CA MET A 602 23.43 -9.22 21.43
C MET A 602 22.94 -8.79 22.82
N LYS A 603 23.87 -8.42 23.73
CA LYS A 603 23.53 -7.90 25.05
C LYS A 603 22.74 -6.58 24.96
N LEU A 604 23.19 -5.64 24.12
CA LEU A 604 22.53 -4.34 23.94
C LEU A 604 21.14 -4.48 23.30
N VAL A 605 20.98 -5.40 22.35
CA VAL A 605 19.69 -5.63 21.65
C VAL A 605 18.66 -6.29 22.57
N GLN A 606 19.09 -7.10 23.54
CA GLN A 606 18.21 -7.81 24.48
C GLN A 606 17.77 -6.95 25.66
N GLN A 607 18.45 -5.85 25.97
CA GLN A 607 18.01 -4.94 27.03
C GLN A 607 16.70 -4.25 26.63
N PRO A 608 15.66 -4.30 27.48
CA PRO A 608 14.49 -3.44 27.29
C PRO A 608 14.99 -1.99 27.36
N GLY A 609 14.62 -1.16 26.39
CA GLY A 609 14.87 0.28 26.47
C GLY A 609 14.22 0.84 27.74
N GLU A 610 14.98 1.59 28.54
CA GLU A 610 14.45 2.39 29.64
C GLU A 610 13.53 3.50 29.13
#